data_7fb88bb011c7e3c84f8e4df46fd212ae
#
_entry.id   7fb88bb011c7e3c84f8e4df46fd212ae
#
_cell.length_a   1.000
_cell.length_b   1.000
_cell.length_c   1.000
_cell.angle_alpha   90.00
_cell.angle_beta   90.00
_cell.angle_gamma   90.00
#
_symmetry.space_group_name_H-M   'P 1'
#
loop_
_entity.id
_entity.type
_entity.pdbx_description
1 polymer ?
#
loop_
_entity_poly.entity_id
_entity_poly.type
_entity_poly.pdbx_seq_one_letter_code
_entity_poly.pdbx_strand_id
1 'polypeptide(L)' 'LGMSRVHLYKKLLQITGKTPIEFIRVIRLKRAAQLLRESQLHVSEVAYEVGFNNPRYFSRYFKDEFGVLPSVYQEKEGK' A
#
# COMPACT_ATOMS: atom_id res chain seq x y z
N LEU A 1 -2.07 -0.34 -25.41
CA LEU A 1 -1.43 0.97 -25.26
C LEU A 1 -2.11 2.11 -25.99
N GLY A 2 -3.37 2.07 -26.25
CA GLY A 2 -4.09 3.16 -26.90
C GLY A 2 -4.74 4.15 -25.96
N MET A 3 -4.55 4.02 -24.66
CA MET A 3 -5.22 4.89 -23.68
C MET A 3 -4.33 6.03 -23.24
N SER A 4 -4.86 7.26 -23.31
CA SER A 4 -4.20 8.42 -22.72
C SER A 4 -4.30 8.35 -21.21
N ARG A 5 -3.47 9.17 -20.51
CA ARG A 5 -3.54 9.28 -19.04
C ARG A 5 -4.93 9.69 -18.59
N VAL A 6 -5.61 10.54 -19.35
CA VAL A 6 -6.95 11.03 -19.00
C VAL A 6 -7.95 9.87 -19.04
N HIS A 7 -7.89 9.05 -20.08
CA HIS A 7 -8.78 7.90 -20.17
C HIS A 7 -8.54 6.90 -19.07
N LEU A 8 -7.27 6.61 -18.75
CA LEU A 8 -6.92 5.70 -17.65
C LEU A 8 -7.44 6.23 -16.33
N TYR A 9 -7.25 7.51 -16.08
CA TYR A 9 -7.74 8.17 -14.87
C TYR A 9 -9.24 7.99 -14.69
N LYS A 10 -10.01 8.36 -15.74
CA LYS A 10 -11.47 8.24 -15.69
C LYS A 10 -11.92 6.81 -15.49
N LYS A 11 -11.27 5.88 -16.15
CA LYS A 11 -11.62 4.47 -16.05
C LYS A 11 -11.36 3.93 -14.65
N LEU A 12 -10.24 4.28 -14.05
CA LEU A 12 -9.93 3.89 -12.67
C LEU A 12 -10.94 4.45 -11.68
N LEU A 13 -11.34 5.71 -11.83
CA LEU A 13 -12.35 6.31 -10.98
C LEU A 13 -13.69 5.59 -11.08
N GLN A 14 -14.10 5.22 -12.31
CA GLN A 14 -15.36 4.52 -12.52
C GLN A 14 -15.36 3.13 -11.91
N ILE A 15 -14.25 2.41 -12.01
CA ILE A 15 -14.16 1.02 -11.56
C ILE A 15 -13.89 0.93 -10.06
N THR A 16 -12.97 1.74 -9.55
CA THR A 16 -12.47 1.60 -8.18
C THR A 16 -12.96 2.71 -7.25
N GLY A 17 -13.44 3.82 -7.79
CA GLY A 17 -13.75 5.01 -7.00
C GLY A 17 -12.50 5.72 -6.48
N LYS A 18 -11.31 5.38 -6.99
CA LYS A 18 -10.04 5.92 -6.53
C LYS A 18 -9.28 6.60 -7.65
N THR A 19 -8.51 7.65 -7.32
CA THR A 19 -7.57 8.25 -8.26
C THR A 19 -6.43 7.26 -8.52
N PRO A 20 -5.67 7.44 -9.63
CA PRO A 20 -4.51 6.58 -9.90
C PRO A 20 -3.51 6.54 -8.74
N ILE A 21 -3.28 7.67 -8.09
CA ILE A 21 -2.34 7.74 -6.96
C ILE A 21 -2.86 6.91 -5.78
N GLU A 22 -4.15 7.04 -5.47
CA GLU A 22 -4.76 6.26 -4.40
C GLU A 22 -4.76 4.78 -4.72
N PHE A 23 -5.03 4.42 -5.97
CA PHE A 23 -5.02 3.03 -6.42
C PHE A 23 -3.64 2.40 -6.29
N ILE A 24 -2.60 3.13 -6.72
CA ILE A 24 -1.21 2.67 -6.57
C ILE A 24 -0.85 2.50 -5.09
N ARG A 25 -1.30 3.44 -4.26
CA ARG A 25 -1.06 3.36 -2.82
C ARG A 25 -1.66 2.09 -2.22
N VAL A 26 -2.88 1.75 -2.60
CA VAL A 26 -3.54 0.54 -2.11
C VAL A 26 -2.76 -0.71 -2.54
N ILE A 27 -2.30 -0.75 -3.78
CA ILE A 27 -1.48 -1.87 -4.27
C ILE A 27 -0.20 -2.01 -3.45
N ARG A 28 0.49 -0.89 -3.18
CA ARG A 28 1.70 -0.89 -2.37
C ARG A 28 1.44 -1.37 -0.95
N LEU A 29 0.33 -0.94 -0.36
CA LEU A 29 -0.04 -1.36 0.99
C LEU A 29 -0.37 -2.84 1.06
N LYS A 30 -1.03 -3.39 0.05
CA LYS A 30 -1.30 -4.84 -0.02
C LYS A 30 -0.01 -5.63 -0.15
N ARG A 31 0.94 -5.14 -0.96
CA ARG A 31 2.26 -5.76 -1.06
C ARG A 31 2.99 -5.71 0.27
N ALA A 32 2.90 -4.57 0.97
CA ALA A 32 3.51 -4.42 2.28
C ALA A 32 2.93 -5.41 3.29
N ALA A 33 1.61 -5.58 3.30
CA ALA A 33 0.98 -6.56 4.18
C ALA A 33 1.51 -7.96 3.93
N GLN A 34 1.69 -8.34 2.67
CA GLN A 34 2.28 -9.62 2.31
C GLN A 34 3.71 -9.76 2.85
N LEU A 35 4.53 -8.73 2.68
CA LEU A 35 5.91 -8.75 3.17
C LEU A 35 5.97 -8.82 4.70
N LEU A 36 5.07 -8.12 5.37
CA LEU A 36 5.00 -8.16 6.84
C LEU A 36 4.63 -9.56 7.34
N ARG A 37 3.80 -10.29 6.61
CA ARG A 37 3.41 -11.66 6.97
C ARG A 37 4.49 -12.68 6.65
N GLU A 38 5.16 -12.52 5.51
CA GLU A 38 5.96 -13.59 4.92
C GLU A 38 7.47 -13.39 5.01
N SER A 39 7.93 -12.18 5.35
CA SER A 39 9.37 -11.90 5.41
C SER A 39 9.79 -11.53 6.83
N GLN A 40 11.12 -11.43 7.02
CA GLN A 40 11.71 -11.01 8.30
C GLN A 40 12.05 -9.53 8.30
N LEU A 41 11.58 -8.77 7.31
CA LEU A 41 11.90 -7.36 7.20
C LEU A 41 11.21 -6.55 8.30
N HIS A 42 11.92 -5.53 8.79
CA HIS A 42 11.33 -4.57 9.71
C HIS A 42 10.31 -3.70 8.98
N VAL A 43 9.39 -3.10 9.74
CA VAL A 43 8.35 -2.23 9.19
C VAL A 43 8.95 -1.13 8.30
N SER A 44 10.01 -0.47 8.75
CA SER A 44 10.65 0.59 7.96
C SER A 44 11.24 0.05 6.65
N GLU A 45 11.81 -1.13 6.68
CA GLU A 45 12.34 -1.76 5.48
C GLU A 45 11.22 -2.09 4.49
N VAL A 46 10.11 -2.60 4.99
CA VAL A 46 8.93 -2.88 4.16
C VAL A 46 8.43 -1.60 3.51
N ALA A 47 8.35 -0.50 4.27
CA ALA A 47 7.92 0.78 3.75
C ALA A 47 8.74 1.21 2.53
N TYR A 48 10.05 1.16 2.64
CA TYR A 48 10.93 1.53 1.53
C TYR A 48 10.84 0.53 0.38
N GLU A 49 10.75 -0.75 0.69
CA GLU A 49 10.67 -1.81 -0.33
C GLU A 49 9.45 -1.64 -1.24
N VAL A 50 8.32 -1.23 -0.68
CA VAL A 50 7.10 -1.05 -1.47
C VAL A 50 6.96 0.37 -2.04
N GLY A 51 7.94 1.23 -1.83
CA GLY A 51 8.01 2.52 -2.50
C GLY A 51 7.57 3.73 -1.69
N PHE A 52 7.42 3.60 -0.38
CA PHE A 52 7.18 4.76 0.48
C PHE A 52 8.50 5.39 0.89
N ASN A 53 8.59 6.70 0.75
CA ASN A 53 9.82 7.44 1.12
C ASN A 53 9.90 7.75 2.61
N ASN A 54 8.78 7.65 3.32
CA ASN A 54 8.71 8.03 4.72
C ASN A 54 7.90 6.98 5.50
N PRO A 55 8.54 6.27 6.46
CA PRO A 55 7.85 5.24 7.24
C PRO A 55 6.65 5.76 8.04
N ARG A 56 6.65 7.04 8.43
CA ARG A 56 5.51 7.63 9.15
C ARG A 56 4.27 7.68 8.26
N TYR A 57 4.42 8.12 7.02
CA TYR A 57 3.32 8.14 6.07
C TYR A 57 2.85 6.71 5.76
N PHE A 58 3.80 5.80 5.59
CA PHE A 58 3.47 4.40 5.39
C PHE A 58 2.60 3.86 6.52
N SER A 59 3.02 4.07 7.77
CA SER A 59 2.28 3.57 8.93
C SER A 59 0.87 4.15 9.00
N ARG A 60 0.74 5.43 8.70
CA ARG A 60 -0.56 6.11 8.71
C ARG A 60 -1.50 5.53 7.64
N TYR A 61 -1.01 5.40 6.42
CA TYR A 61 -1.81 4.86 5.33
C TYR A 61 -2.13 3.38 5.54
N PHE A 62 -1.18 2.63 6.09
CA PHE A 62 -1.41 1.23 6.42
C PHE A 62 -2.52 1.09 7.45
N LYS A 63 -2.48 1.88 8.51
CA LYS A 63 -3.52 1.86 9.53
C LYS A 63 -4.88 2.25 8.97
N ASP A 64 -4.92 3.26 8.10
CA ASP A 64 -6.15 3.68 7.46
C ASP A 64 -6.74 2.57 6.58
N GLU A 65 -5.90 1.82 5.91
CA GLU A 65 -6.36 0.75 5.01
C GLU A 65 -6.75 -0.53 5.76
N PHE A 66 -5.96 -0.91 6.76
CA PHE A 66 -6.12 -2.22 7.41
C PHE A 66 -6.64 -2.14 8.85
N GLY A 67 -6.79 -0.95 9.40
CA GLY A 67 -7.34 -0.75 10.73
C GLY A 67 -6.35 -0.94 11.88
N VAL A 68 -5.12 -1.34 11.59
CA VAL A 68 -4.08 -1.54 12.61
C VAL A 68 -2.75 -1.03 12.09
N LEU A 69 -1.84 -0.69 13.00
CA LEU A 69 -0.49 -0.28 12.64
C LEU A 69 0.28 -1.45 12.01
N PRO A 70 1.24 -1.16 11.11
CA PRO A 70 2.03 -2.23 10.49
C PRO A 70 2.75 -3.11 11.50
N SER A 71 3.27 -2.53 12.58
CA SER A 71 3.96 -3.31 13.62
C SER A 71 3.02 -4.27 14.33
N VAL A 72 1.80 -3.82 14.62
CA VAL A 72 0.78 -4.66 15.23
C VAL A 72 0.36 -5.79 14.27
N TYR A 73 0.20 -5.45 13.01
CA TYR A 73 -0.15 -6.42 11.98
C TYR A 73 0.93 -7.50 11.85
N GLN A 74 2.19 -7.09 11.80
CA GLN A 74 3.32 -8.02 11.71
C GLN A 74 3.38 -8.95 12.93
N GLU A 75 3.13 -8.42 14.12
CA GLU A 75 3.14 -9.19 15.35
C GLU A 75 2.05 -10.26 15.36
N LYS A 76 0.85 -9.91 14.87
CA LYS A 76 -0.30 -10.82 14.87
C LYS A 76 -0.27 -11.82 13.72
N GLU A 77 0.13 -11.37 12.53
CA GLU A 77 0.02 -12.16 11.30
C GLU A 77 1.36 -12.68 10.81
N GLY A 78 2.46 -12.16 11.33
CA GLY A 78 3.81 -12.57 10.93
C GLY A 78 4.16 -13.97 11.42
N LYS A 79 5.20 -14.52 10.82
CA LYS A 79 5.74 -15.83 11.20
C LYS A 79 6.66 -15.73 12.39
#